data_405188777dbae0d3f9ce0791f9214075
#
_entry.id   405188777dbae0d3f9ce0791f9214075
#
_cell.length_a   1.000
_cell.length_b   1.000
_cell.length_c   1.000
_cell.angle_alpha   90.00
_cell.angle_beta   90.00
_cell.angle_gamma   90.00
#
_symmetry.space_group_name_H-M   'P 1'
#
loop_
_entity.id
_entity.type
_entity.pdbx_description
1 polymer ?
#
loop_
_entity_poly.entity_id
_entity_poly.type
_entity_poly.pdbx_seq_one_letter_code
_entity_poly.pdbx_strand_id
1 'polypeptide(L)'
;MLNLDKFLEIAINASNQASKAILEERKNFKTWEKEDKSPLTSADLASNKILNDILGSTDIKILSEEKLLSKEECEELKTFWLIDPLDGTNGFLKGSDEFCVMVSLVHDNRPVLSLIQNPSKGDIFYAHAKTKVYKNDKPLQIDQQEYEKNKYKALLSVNHLSKEDEDFAKEHQLEAINIGSGLKFCAILEARAGVYKRFEKLNIWDIVAGDFLINQNGGFMGDFSKKYILYNPLSYKSNPFICVSSRNFLQDFL
;
A
#
# COMPACT_ATOMS: atom_id res chain seq x y z
N MET A 1 16.38 15.01 13.94
CA MET A 1 14.91 14.83 13.87
C MET A 1 14.53 14.79 12.39
N LEU A 2 13.73 13.83 11.94
CA LEU A 2 13.30 13.72 10.53
C LEU A 2 12.43 14.92 10.14
N ASN A 3 12.72 15.52 9.00
CA ASN A 3 11.89 16.60 8.43
C ASN A 3 10.79 15.97 7.55
N LEU A 4 9.71 15.53 8.22
CA LEU A 4 8.63 14.77 7.58
C LEU A 4 7.86 15.60 6.53
N ASP A 5 7.72 16.92 6.73
CA ASP A 5 7.06 17.78 5.74
C ASP A 5 7.86 17.79 4.42
N LYS A 6 9.17 18.04 4.49
CA LYS A 6 10.06 18.00 3.31
C LYS A 6 10.08 16.63 2.65
N PHE A 7 10.12 15.55 3.43
CA PHE A 7 10.14 14.20 2.88
C PHE A 7 8.81 13.84 2.21
N LEU A 8 7.69 14.32 2.74
CA LEU A 8 6.39 14.13 2.12
C LEU A 8 6.30 14.87 0.77
N GLU A 9 6.77 16.11 0.68
CA GLU A 9 6.83 16.86 -0.58
C GLU A 9 7.67 16.14 -1.64
N ILE A 10 8.83 15.60 -1.24
CA ILE A 10 9.70 14.82 -2.14
C ILE A 10 8.99 13.53 -2.58
N ALA A 11 8.34 12.81 -1.68
CA ALA A 11 7.63 11.57 -1.98
C ALA A 11 6.44 11.81 -2.93
N ILE A 12 5.66 12.87 -2.72
CA ILE A 12 4.55 13.26 -3.62
C ILE A 12 5.08 13.60 -5.01
N ASN A 13 6.17 14.40 -5.10
CA ASN A 13 6.79 14.71 -6.38
C ASN A 13 7.29 13.44 -7.09
N ALA A 14 7.96 12.55 -6.38
CA ALA A 14 8.46 11.27 -6.92
C ALA A 14 7.32 10.40 -7.46
N SER A 15 6.26 10.23 -6.68
CA SER A 15 5.08 9.44 -7.07
C SER A 15 4.35 10.04 -8.26
N ASN A 16 4.21 11.36 -8.33
CA ASN A 16 3.59 12.04 -9.48
C ASN A 16 4.39 11.83 -10.79
N GLN A 17 5.71 11.86 -10.73
CA GLN A 17 6.56 11.61 -11.90
C GLN A 17 6.56 10.14 -12.29
N ALA A 18 6.62 9.22 -11.31
CA ALA A 18 6.51 7.79 -11.53
C ALA A 18 5.17 7.42 -12.18
N SER A 19 4.05 7.99 -11.67
CA SER A 19 2.72 7.79 -12.24
C SER A 19 2.62 8.23 -13.70
N LYS A 20 3.23 9.35 -14.07
CA LYS A 20 3.29 9.80 -15.47
C LYS A 20 4.04 8.80 -16.34
N ALA A 21 5.21 8.33 -15.88
CA ALA A 21 6.00 7.34 -16.62
C ALA A 21 5.26 6.02 -16.80
N ILE A 22 4.54 5.53 -15.77
CA ILE A 22 3.70 4.33 -15.89
C ILE A 22 2.65 4.50 -16.98
N LEU A 23 1.96 5.65 -17.03
CA LEU A 23 0.93 5.92 -18.05
C LEU A 23 1.51 6.08 -19.46
N GLU A 24 2.73 6.57 -19.59
CA GLU A 24 3.43 6.62 -20.87
C GLU A 24 3.82 5.23 -21.35
N GLU A 25 4.42 4.42 -20.49
CA GLU A 25 4.78 3.02 -20.78
C GLU A 25 3.54 2.16 -21.10
N ARG A 26 2.40 2.44 -20.49
CA ARG A 26 1.13 1.72 -20.73
C ARG A 26 0.72 1.66 -22.20
N LYS A 27 1.19 2.60 -23.01
CA LYS A 27 0.89 2.66 -24.45
C LYS A 27 1.63 1.59 -25.26
N ASN A 28 2.83 1.19 -24.81
CA ASN A 28 3.67 0.22 -25.50
C ASN A 28 4.75 -0.35 -24.56
N PHE A 29 4.34 -1.11 -23.54
CA PHE A 29 5.26 -1.67 -22.56
C PHE A 29 5.88 -3.00 -23.02
N LYS A 30 7.05 -3.31 -22.46
CA LYS A 30 7.71 -4.62 -22.56
C LYS A 30 7.45 -5.41 -21.27
N THR A 31 7.47 -6.73 -21.39
CA THR A 31 7.25 -7.63 -20.26
C THR A 31 8.38 -8.63 -20.11
N TRP A 32 8.67 -8.97 -18.87
CA TRP A 32 9.59 -10.05 -18.48
C TRP A 32 8.95 -10.85 -17.35
N GLU A 33 9.54 -11.99 -17.03
CA GLU A 33 9.19 -12.82 -15.88
C GLU A 33 10.34 -12.77 -14.87
N LYS A 34 10.02 -12.51 -13.59
CA LYS A 34 11.00 -12.57 -12.48
C LYS A 34 11.30 -14.05 -12.13
N GLU A 35 12.32 -14.30 -11.30
CA GLU A 35 12.69 -15.66 -10.86
C GLU A 35 11.56 -16.38 -10.12
N ASP A 36 10.72 -15.64 -9.39
CA ASP A 36 9.54 -16.16 -8.69
C ASP A 36 8.29 -16.29 -9.57
N LYS A 37 8.46 -16.12 -10.90
CA LYS A 37 7.40 -16.16 -11.93
C LYS A 37 6.39 -15.01 -11.86
N SER A 38 6.61 -14.00 -11.05
CA SER A 38 5.81 -12.78 -11.11
C SER A 38 6.16 -11.95 -12.36
N PRO A 39 5.21 -11.21 -12.93
CA PRO A 39 5.48 -10.36 -14.08
C PRO A 39 6.28 -9.12 -13.70
N LEU A 40 7.11 -8.65 -14.60
CA LEU A 40 7.82 -7.37 -14.59
C LEU A 40 7.56 -6.66 -15.91
N THR A 41 7.29 -5.36 -15.86
CA THR A 41 7.11 -4.57 -17.08
C THR A 41 8.10 -3.40 -17.16
N SER A 42 8.22 -2.80 -18.35
CA SER A 42 9.00 -1.57 -18.49
C SER A 42 8.40 -0.41 -17.67
N ALA A 43 7.11 -0.47 -17.33
CA ALA A 43 6.46 0.50 -16.44
C ALA A 43 6.95 0.37 -14.99
N ASP A 44 7.12 -0.85 -14.47
CA ASP A 44 7.73 -1.10 -13.15
C ASP A 44 9.14 -0.51 -13.10
N LEU A 45 9.95 -0.77 -14.11
CA LEU A 45 11.34 -0.30 -14.18
C LEU A 45 11.44 1.22 -14.32
N ALA A 46 10.59 1.84 -15.14
CA ALA A 46 10.56 3.30 -15.32
C ALA A 46 10.13 3.99 -14.01
N SER A 47 9.07 3.50 -13.38
CA SER A 47 8.62 3.96 -12.06
C SER A 47 9.72 3.82 -11.01
N ASN A 48 10.31 2.63 -10.89
CA ASN A 48 11.38 2.35 -9.94
C ASN A 48 12.58 3.29 -10.10
N LYS A 49 13.00 3.53 -11.36
CA LYS A 49 14.09 4.46 -11.64
C LYS A 49 13.79 5.86 -11.12
N ILE A 50 12.61 6.40 -11.45
CA ILE A 50 12.21 7.76 -11.04
C ILE A 50 12.12 7.88 -9.52
N LEU A 51 11.51 6.88 -8.85
CA LEU A 51 11.42 6.87 -7.40
C LEU A 51 12.81 6.86 -6.76
N ASN A 52 13.72 6.00 -7.26
CA ASN A 52 15.09 5.95 -6.75
C ASN A 52 15.86 7.26 -7.00
N ASP A 53 15.74 7.86 -8.18
CA ASP A 53 16.45 9.11 -8.52
C ASP A 53 15.99 10.28 -7.61
N ILE A 54 14.69 10.40 -7.36
CA ILE A 54 14.14 11.53 -6.59
C ILE A 54 14.27 11.28 -5.07
N LEU A 55 13.87 10.10 -4.56
CA LEU A 55 13.98 9.77 -3.13
C LEU A 55 15.43 9.66 -2.68
N GLY A 56 16.35 9.25 -3.57
CA GLY A 56 17.79 9.21 -3.31
C GLY A 56 18.38 10.57 -2.92
N SER A 57 17.76 11.69 -3.31
CA SER A 57 18.17 13.03 -2.88
C SER A 57 18.02 13.28 -1.38
N THR A 58 17.40 12.35 -0.64
CA THR A 58 17.24 12.43 0.81
C THR A 58 18.38 11.80 1.60
N ASP A 59 19.35 11.16 0.92
CA ASP A 59 20.42 10.36 1.52
C ASP A 59 19.94 9.20 2.41
N ILE A 60 18.65 8.79 2.25
CA ILE A 60 18.03 7.67 2.95
C ILE A 60 18.01 6.47 2.00
N LYS A 61 18.43 5.30 2.49
CA LYS A 61 18.40 4.04 1.73
C LYS A 61 16.98 3.70 1.26
N ILE A 62 16.89 3.09 0.09
CA ILE A 62 15.62 2.70 -0.53
C ILE A 62 15.59 1.18 -0.67
N LEU A 63 14.60 0.55 -0.05
CA LEU A 63 14.21 -0.84 -0.24
C LEU A 63 13.02 -0.88 -1.19
N SER A 64 13.21 -1.43 -2.37
CA SER A 64 12.19 -1.53 -3.43
C SER A 64 11.88 -2.98 -3.74
N GLU A 65 10.66 -3.27 -4.19
CA GLU A 65 10.33 -4.57 -4.79
C GLU A 65 11.29 -4.92 -5.93
N GLU A 66 11.69 -3.93 -6.73
CA GLU A 66 12.54 -4.13 -7.92
C GLU A 66 14.04 -4.06 -7.60
N LYS A 67 14.40 -3.70 -6.36
CA LYS A 67 15.80 -3.63 -5.92
C LYS A 67 15.89 -3.83 -4.42
N LEU A 68 16.19 -5.07 -4.05
CA LEU A 68 16.45 -5.43 -2.65
C LEU A 68 17.82 -4.91 -2.20
N LEU A 69 17.92 -4.62 -0.92
CA LEU A 69 19.20 -4.31 -0.26
C LEU A 69 19.92 -5.60 0.15
N SER A 70 21.25 -5.56 0.25
CA SER A 70 21.98 -6.67 0.81
C SER A 70 21.69 -6.83 2.31
N LYS A 71 22.01 -8.01 2.87
CA LYS A 71 21.82 -8.26 4.29
C LYS A 71 22.61 -7.28 5.14
N GLU A 72 23.85 -7.01 4.75
CA GLU A 72 24.76 -6.08 5.42
C GLU A 72 24.19 -4.64 5.39
N GLU A 73 23.57 -4.23 4.28
CA GLU A 73 22.93 -2.92 4.20
C GLU A 73 21.69 -2.81 5.10
N CYS A 74 21.03 -3.94 5.39
CA CYS A 74 19.82 -3.98 6.21
C CYS A 74 20.10 -4.04 7.73
N GLU A 75 21.24 -4.61 8.17
CA GLU A 75 21.49 -4.93 9.59
C GLU A 75 21.43 -3.71 10.54
N GLU A 76 21.85 -2.53 10.09
CA GLU A 76 21.85 -1.29 10.91
C GLU A 76 20.78 -0.27 10.45
N LEU A 77 19.88 -0.69 9.60
CA LEU A 77 18.96 0.21 8.91
C LEU A 77 17.76 0.57 9.80
N LYS A 78 17.82 1.71 10.46
CA LYS A 78 16.72 2.25 11.28
C LYS A 78 15.73 3.07 10.49
N THR A 79 16.19 3.72 9.41
CA THR A 79 15.37 4.60 8.58
C THR A 79 15.60 4.26 7.12
N PHE A 80 14.51 3.97 6.39
CA PHE A 80 14.58 3.63 4.97
C PHE A 80 13.26 3.93 4.26
N TRP A 81 13.36 4.25 2.98
CA TRP A 81 12.23 4.24 2.10
C TRP A 81 11.86 2.80 1.75
N LEU A 82 10.60 2.47 1.84
CA LEU A 82 10.04 1.19 1.42
C LEU A 82 9.02 1.47 0.32
N ILE A 83 9.29 0.97 -0.89
CA ILE A 83 8.51 1.33 -2.07
C ILE A 83 8.06 0.10 -2.86
N ASP A 84 6.86 0.22 -3.41
CA ASP A 84 6.38 -0.61 -4.52
C ASP A 84 6.16 0.33 -5.72
N PRO A 85 7.00 0.20 -6.75
CA PRO A 85 6.93 1.07 -7.92
C PRO A 85 5.67 0.93 -8.75
N LEU A 86 5.08 -0.27 -8.80
CA LEU A 86 3.82 -0.56 -9.49
C LEU A 86 3.14 -1.79 -8.88
N ASP A 87 2.43 -1.60 -7.78
CA ASP A 87 1.60 -2.66 -7.22
C ASP A 87 0.38 -2.91 -8.11
N GLY A 88 0.15 -4.18 -8.43
CA GLY A 88 -0.92 -4.60 -9.33
C GLY A 88 -0.49 -4.82 -10.78
N THR A 89 0.77 -5.21 -11.05
CA THR A 89 1.32 -5.49 -12.38
C THR A 89 0.44 -6.45 -13.19
N ASN A 90 -0.15 -7.47 -12.56
CA ASN A 90 -1.11 -8.37 -13.24
C ASN A 90 -2.37 -7.64 -13.74
N GLY A 91 -2.90 -6.69 -12.98
CA GLY A 91 -4.00 -5.83 -13.38
C GLY A 91 -3.60 -4.91 -14.52
N PHE A 92 -2.44 -4.28 -14.42
CA PHE A 92 -1.86 -3.44 -15.46
C PHE A 92 -1.73 -4.18 -16.79
N LEU A 93 -1.18 -5.40 -16.80
CA LEU A 93 -1.05 -6.25 -17.98
C LEU A 93 -2.39 -6.60 -18.65
N LYS A 94 -3.44 -6.76 -17.86
CA LYS A 94 -4.80 -7.03 -18.35
C LYS A 94 -5.56 -5.77 -18.76
N GLY A 95 -4.92 -4.59 -18.74
CA GLY A 95 -5.55 -3.31 -19.09
C GLY A 95 -6.48 -2.73 -17.99
N SER A 96 -6.44 -3.27 -16.77
CA SER A 96 -7.19 -2.74 -15.63
C SER A 96 -6.59 -1.39 -15.17
N ASP A 97 -7.43 -0.55 -14.54
CA ASP A 97 -7.01 0.67 -13.84
C ASP A 97 -6.68 0.43 -12.35
N GLU A 98 -6.65 -0.84 -11.93
CA GLU A 98 -6.40 -1.24 -10.55
C GLU A 98 -4.92 -1.55 -10.30
N PHE A 99 -4.10 -0.51 -10.37
CA PHE A 99 -2.69 -0.52 -10.00
C PHE A 99 -2.32 0.79 -9.31
N CYS A 100 -1.27 0.79 -8.50
CA CYS A 100 -0.86 1.98 -7.77
C CYS A 100 0.66 2.04 -7.53
N VAL A 101 1.15 3.24 -7.23
CA VAL A 101 2.48 3.50 -6.70
C VAL A 101 2.35 3.59 -5.18
N MET A 102 3.23 2.91 -4.44
CA MET A 102 3.23 2.94 -2.98
C MET A 102 4.61 3.39 -2.48
N VAL A 103 4.64 4.40 -1.62
CA VAL A 103 5.87 4.94 -1.04
C VAL A 103 5.68 5.15 0.45
N SER A 104 6.61 4.64 1.26
CA SER A 104 6.60 4.82 2.71
C SER A 104 7.99 5.12 3.25
N LEU A 105 8.07 5.97 4.26
CA LEU A 105 9.26 6.15 5.08
C LEU A 105 9.08 5.37 6.38
N VAL A 106 9.93 4.37 6.58
CA VAL A 106 9.98 3.56 7.80
C VAL A 106 11.04 4.11 8.72
N HIS A 107 10.73 4.23 10.00
CA HIS A 107 11.68 4.60 11.07
C HIS A 107 11.42 3.74 12.29
N ASP A 108 12.47 3.12 12.85
CA ASP A 108 12.39 2.16 13.97
C ASP A 108 11.29 1.09 13.74
N ASN A 109 11.32 0.45 12.58
CA ASN A 109 10.41 -0.60 12.13
C ASN A 109 8.93 -0.20 11.99
N ARG A 110 8.58 1.10 12.05
CA ARG A 110 7.23 1.58 11.81
C ARG A 110 7.20 2.66 10.74
N PRO A 111 6.19 2.66 9.86
CA PRO A 111 6.04 3.74 8.90
C PRO A 111 5.68 5.04 9.63
N VAL A 112 6.33 6.14 9.22
CA VAL A 112 6.12 7.50 9.76
C VAL A 112 5.60 8.48 8.70
N LEU A 113 5.60 8.05 7.44
CA LEU A 113 5.08 8.76 6.29
C LEU A 113 4.70 7.71 5.25
N SER A 114 3.56 7.89 4.58
CA SER A 114 3.17 7.02 3.46
C SER A 114 2.30 7.74 2.45
N LEU A 115 2.33 7.25 1.21
CA LEU A 115 1.39 7.58 0.17
C LEU A 115 1.01 6.35 -0.67
N ILE A 116 -0.19 6.40 -1.25
CA ILE A 116 -0.71 5.49 -2.28
C ILE A 116 -1.28 6.36 -3.39
N GLN A 117 -0.79 6.19 -4.62
CA GLN A 117 -1.29 6.91 -5.78
C GLN A 117 -1.79 5.95 -6.85
N ASN A 118 -3.02 6.17 -7.33
CA ASN A 118 -3.54 5.51 -8.51
C ASN A 118 -3.22 6.36 -9.74
N PRO A 119 -2.31 5.94 -10.63
CA PRO A 119 -1.95 6.73 -11.81
C PRO A 119 -3.11 6.95 -12.77
N SER A 120 -3.97 5.94 -12.98
CA SER A 120 -5.06 6.01 -13.95
C SER A 120 -6.16 7.01 -13.56
N LYS A 121 -6.43 7.15 -12.25
CA LYS A 121 -7.45 8.07 -11.74
C LYS A 121 -6.87 9.40 -11.28
N GLY A 122 -5.57 9.48 -11.08
CA GLY A 122 -4.90 10.63 -10.50
C GLY A 122 -5.16 10.80 -8.99
N ASP A 123 -5.82 9.84 -8.35
CA ASP A 123 -6.06 9.91 -6.91
C ASP A 123 -4.79 9.60 -6.12
N ILE A 124 -4.45 10.45 -5.17
CA ILE A 124 -3.33 10.28 -4.25
C ILE A 124 -3.81 10.40 -2.80
N PHE A 125 -3.47 9.40 -1.98
CA PHE A 125 -3.70 9.39 -0.53
C PHE A 125 -2.35 9.49 0.17
N TYR A 126 -2.22 10.40 1.14
CA TYR A 126 -0.95 10.59 1.81
C TYR A 126 -1.09 11.17 3.22
N ALA A 127 -0.11 10.90 4.05
CA ALA A 127 0.06 11.52 5.37
C ALA A 127 1.49 11.31 5.88
N HIS A 128 1.86 12.05 6.90
CA HIS A 128 2.94 11.70 7.82
C HIS A 128 2.44 11.75 9.28
N ALA A 129 3.26 11.28 10.21
CA ALA A 129 2.86 11.05 11.61
C ALA A 129 2.32 12.28 12.37
N LYS A 130 2.50 13.49 11.82
CA LYS A 130 2.03 14.75 12.42
C LYS A 130 0.86 15.39 11.67
N THR A 131 0.33 14.72 10.63
CA THR A 131 -0.77 15.25 9.81
C THR A 131 -1.99 14.33 9.84
N LYS A 132 -3.13 14.87 9.41
CA LYS A 132 -4.27 14.03 8.98
C LYS A 132 -3.92 13.32 7.68
N VAL A 133 -4.71 12.32 7.32
CA VAL A 133 -4.68 11.74 5.98
C VAL A 133 -5.35 12.70 5.01
N TYR A 134 -4.75 12.86 3.84
CA TYR A 134 -5.26 13.68 2.74
C TYR A 134 -5.58 12.78 1.54
N LYS A 135 -6.59 13.16 0.79
CA LYS A 135 -6.86 12.72 -0.58
C LYS A 135 -6.86 13.93 -1.49
N ASN A 136 -5.99 13.98 -2.51
CA ASN A 136 -5.94 15.07 -3.50
C ASN A 136 -5.95 16.46 -2.83
N ASP A 137 -5.03 16.67 -1.89
CA ASP A 137 -4.82 17.91 -1.11
C ASP A 137 -5.98 18.31 -0.17
N LYS A 138 -6.99 17.47 -0.02
CA LYS A 138 -8.10 17.68 0.92
C LYS A 138 -8.00 16.71 2.08
N PRO A 139 -8.17 17.17 3.33
CA PRO A 139 -8.24 16.25 4.48
C PRO A 139 -9.33 15.20 4.23
N LEU A 140 -8.93 13.93 4.36
CA LEU A 140 -9.85 12.82 4.18
C LEU A 140 -10.81 12.78 5.38
N GLN A 141 -12.10 12.78 5.08
CA GLN A 141 -13.15 12.61 6.08
C GLN A 141 -14.00 11.41 5.66
N ILE A 142 -14.25 10.51 6.60
CA ILE A 142 -15.16 9.40 6.37
C ILE A 142 -16.59 9.95 6.45
N ASP A 143 -17.34 9.78 5.37
CA ASP A 143 -18.78 10.03 5.39
C ASP A 143 -19.46 8.94 6.24
N GLN A 144 -20.12 9.36 7.32
CA GLN A 144 -20.77 8.42 8.24
C GLN A 144 -21.89 7.63 7.56
N GLN A 145 -22.58 8.19 6.59
CA GLN A 145 -23.65 7.48 5.85
C GLN A 145 -23.04 6.42 4.93
N GLU A 146 -21.96 6.74 4.22
CA GLU A 146 -21.22 5.76 3.41
C GLU A 146 -20.60 4.66 4.28
N TYR A 147 -20.07 5.00 5.45
CA TYR A 147 -19.56 4.02 6.40
C TYR A 147 -20.66 3.04 6.83
N GLU A 148 -21.82 3.52 7.30
CA GLU A 148 -22.93 2.66 7.75
C GLU A 148 -23.45 1.76 6.63
N LYS A 149 -23.49 2.24 5.38
CA LYS A 149 -23.89 1.48 4.20
C LYS A 149 -22.93 0.37 3.83
N ASN A 150 -21.63 0.59 4.03
CA ASN A 150 -20.59 -0.27 3.49
C ASN A 150 -19.82 -1.07 4.57
N LYS A 151 -20.08 -0.86 5.86
CA LYS A 151 -19.32 -1.50 6.96
C LYS A 151 -19.35 -3.04 6.94
N TYR A 152 -20.39 -3.64 6.33
CA TYR A 152 -20.51 -5.08 6.16
C TYR A 152 -20.03 -5.58 4.80
N LYS A 153 -19.18 -4.81 4.11
CA LYS A 153 -18.51 -5.23 2.88
C LYS A 153 -17.07 -5.64 3.19
N ALA A 154 -16.67 -6.81 2.66
CA ALA A 154 -15.30 -7.31 2.76
C ALA A 154 -14.56 -7.14 1.44
N LEU A 155 -13.33 -6.64 1.50
CA LEU A 155 -12.45 -6.61 0.34
C LEU A 155 -11.75 -7.96 0.15
N LEU A 156 -11.86 -8.48 -1.06
CA LEU A 156 -11.18 -9.68 -1.50
C LEU A 156 -10.19 -9.37 -2.63
N SER A 157 -9.15 -10.18 -2.74
CA SER A 157 -8.16 -10.03 -3.81
C SER A 157 -8.72 -10.50 -5.15
N VAL A 158 -8.41 -9.77 -6.23
CA VAL A 158 -8.78 -10.18 -7.60
C VAL A 158 -7.90 -11.32 -8.11
N ASN A 159 -6.60 -11.29 -7.80
CA ASN A 159 -5.62 -12.22 -8.40
C ASN A 159 -5.09 -13.27 -7.42
N HIS A 160 -5.27 -13.08 -6.10
CA HIS A 160 -4.70 -13.90 -5.03
C HIS A 160 -5.78 -14.21 -3.98
N LEU A 161 -6.94 -14.68 -4.45
CA LEU A 161 -8.04 -15.05 -3.57
C LEU A 161 -7.75 -16.42 -2.94
N SER A 162 -7.73 -16.49 -1.61
CA SER A 162 -7.63 -17.74 -0.89
C SER A 162 -9.01 -18.23 -0.43
N LYS A 163 -9.11 -19.52 -0.14
CA LYS A 163 -10.35 -20.09 0.40
C LYS A 163 -10.67 -19.50 1.77
N GLU A 164 -9.67 -19.26 2.58
CA GLU A 164 -9.81 -18.67 3.91
C GLU A 164 -10.36 -17.24 3.84
N ASP A 165 -9.97 -16.45 2.83
CA ASP A 165 -10.50 -15.10 2.60
C ASP A 165 -12.00 -15.17 2.24
N GLU A 166 -12.42 -16.15 1.40
CA GLU A 166 -13.83 -16.36 1.05
C GLU A 166 -14.65 -16.89 2.22
N ASP A 167 -14.11 -17.88 2.97
CA ASP A 167 -14.79 -18.47 4.10
C ASP A 167 -15.02 -17.43 5.20
N PHE A 168 -14.05 -16.55 5.47
CA PHE A 168 -14.20 -15.42 6.37
C PHE A 168 -15.38 -14.50 5.97
N ALA A 169 -15.48 -14.14 4.70
CA ALA A 169 -16.57 -13.28 4.23
C ALA A 169 -17.93 -13.95 4.40
N LYS A 170 -18.04 -15.29 4.14
CA LYS A 170 -19.25 -16.06 4.31
C LYS A 170 -19.65 -16.23 5.78
N GLU A 171 -18.71 -16.58 6.65
CA GLU A 171 -18.93 -16.77 8.08
C GLU A 171 -19.47 -15.51 8.76
N HIS A 172 -18.96 -14.35 8.36
CA HIS A 172 -19.42 -13.05 8.88
C HIS A 172 -20.54 -12.42 8.08
N GLN A 173 -21.13 -13.12 7.10
CA GLN A 173 -22.23 -12.64 6.24
C GLN A 173 -21.90 -11.30 5.55
N LEU A 174 -20.67 -11.14 5.07
CA LEU A 174 -20.19 -9.93 4.43
C LEU A 174 -20.42 -9.98 2.92
N GLU A 175 -20.81 -8.85 2.35
CA GLU A 175 -20.82 -8.66 0.90
C GLU A 175 -19.38 -8.56 0.39
N ALA A 176 -18.98 -9.48 -0.48
CA ALA A 176 -17.62 -9.50 -1.03
C ALA A 176 -17.48 -8.47 -2.17
N ILE A 177 -16.42 -7.66 -2.12
CA ILE A 177 -16.03 -6.73 -3.19
C ILE A 177 -14.60 -7.08 -3.61
N ASN A 178 -14.38 -7.27 -4.91
CA ASN A 178 -13.06 -7.55 -5.45
C ASN A 178 -12.40 -6.25 -5.95
N ILE A 179 -11.25 -5.91 -5.38
CA ILE A 179 -10.40 -4.80 -5.80
C ILE A 179 -8.96 -5.30 -5.91
N GLY A 180 -8.27 -4.91 -6.98
CA GLY A 180 -6.85 -5.20 -7.19
C GLY A 180 -5.93 -4.27 -6.40
N SER A 181 -4.68 -4.64 -6.27
CA SER A 181 -3.57 -3.84 -5.71
C SER A 181 -3.80 -3.25 -4.31
N GLY A 182 -2.92 -2.33 -3.89
CA GLY A 182 -3.06 -1.50 -2.69
C GLY A 182 -4.26 -0.55 -2.70
N LEU A 183 -4.99 -0.49 -3.82
CA LEU A 183 -6.25 0.27 -3.89
C LEU A 183 -7.33 -0.29 -2.96
N LYS A 184 -7.17 -1.51 -2.43
CA LYS A 184 -7.98 -2.04 -1.33
C LYS A 184 -7.88 -1.15 -0.09
N PHE A 185 -6.69 -0.67 0.25
CA PHE A 185 -6.52 0.25 1.38
C PHE A 185 -7.20 1.60 1.13
N CYS A 186 -7.14 2.10 -0.11
CA CYS A 186 -7.88 3.31 -0.49
C CYS A 186 -9.40 3.12 -0.33
N ALA A 187 -9.92 1.94 -0.66
CA ALA A 187 -11.34 1.63 -0.47
C ALA A 187 -11.76 1.60 1.01
N ILE A 188 -10.90 1.06 1.89
CA ILE A 188 -11.11 1.12 3.35
C ILE A 188 -11.06 2.57 3.85
N LEU A 189 -10.08 3.37 3.40
CA LEU A 189 -9.95 4.78 3.77
C LEU A 189 -11.17 5.62 3.39
N GLU A 190 -11.81 5.29 2.28
CA GLU A 190 -13.02 5.95 1.78
C GLU A 190 -14.33 5.34 2.32
N ALA A 191 -14.24 4.39 3.25
CA ALA A 191 -15.39 3.64 3.76
C ALA A 191 -16.26 2.97 2.66
N ARG A 192 -15.65 2.59 1.53
CA ARG A 192 -16.30 1.78 0.48
C ARG A 192 -16.40 0.31 0.86
N ALA A 193 -15.64 -0.11 1.87
CA ALA A 193 -15.73 -1.40 2.54
C ALA A 193 -15.34 -1.26 4.01
N GLY A 194 -15.86 -2.13 4.87
CA GLY A 194 -15.60 -2.12 6.30
C GLY A 194 -14.33 -2.87 6.70
N VAL A 195 -14.01 -3.96 5.97
CA VAL A 195 -12.93 -4.87 6.37
C VAL A 195 -12.16 -5.43 5.17
N TYR A 196 -10.85 -5.60 5.38
CA TYR A 196 -9.96 -6.40 4.56
C TYR A 196 -9.13 -7.30 5.47
N LYS A 197 -9.36 -8.59 5.41
CA LYS A 197 -8.62 -9.61 6.16
C LYS A 197 -7.82 -10.46 5.19
N ARG A 198 -6.56 -10.72 5.51
CA ARG A 198 -5.66 -11.47 4.65
C ARG A 198 -4.97 -12.57 5.44
N PHE A 199 -5.16 -13.80 5.01
CA PHE A 199 -4.58 -14.99 5.66
C PHE A 199 -3.21 -15.33 5.09
N GLU A 200 -2.98 -15.05 3.81
CA GLU A 200 -1.68 -15.27 3.19
C GLU A 200 -0.68 -14.14 3.49
N LYS A 201 0.59 -14.48 3.47
CA LYS A 201 1.69 -13.52 3.63
C LYS A 201 1.88 -12.73 2.34
N LEU A 202 1.87 -11.42 2.44
CA LEU A 202 2.25 -10.49 1.37
C LEU A 202 3.67 -9.98 1.57
N ASN A 203 4.22 -9.32 0.56
CA ASN A 203 5.46 -8.59 0.76
C ASN A 203 5.20 -7.33 1.60
N ILE A 204 6.23 -6.86 2.30
CA ILE A 204 6.08 -5.70 3.19
C ILE A 204 5.81 -4.40 2.43
N TRP A 205 6.29 -4.27 1.19
CA TRP A 205 6.02 -3.11 0.33
C TRP A 205 4.57 -3.04 -0.15
N ASP A 206 3.87 -4.19 -0.29
CA ASP A 206 2.46 -4.27 -0.70
C ASP A 206 1.51 -3.69 0.38
N ILE A 207 1.96 -3.59 1.64
CA ILE A 207 1.06 -3.31 2.77
C ILE A 207 1.45 -2.11 3.64
N VAL A 208 2.72 -1.70 3.63
CA VAL A 208 3.24 -0.68 4.56
C VAL A 208 2.51 0.66 4.45
N ALA A 209 2.18 1.08 3.23
CA ALA A 209 1.48 2.35 3.01
C ALA A 209 0.03 2.28 3.51
N GLY A 210 -0.65 1.16 3.27
CA GLY A 210 -1.98 0.90 3.78
C GLY A 210 -2.03 0.88 5.31
N ASP A 211 -1.09 0.14 5.95
CA ASP A 211 -0.98 0.09 7.41
C ASP A 211 -0.89 1.50 8.02
N PHE A 212 0.02 2.32 7.50
CA PHE A 212 0.19 3.66 8.04
C PHE A 212 -1.07 4.52 7.87
N LEU A 213 -1.59 4.62 6.64
CA LEU A 213 -2.72 5.50 6.32
C LEU A 213 -4.00 5.11 7.06
N ILE A 214 -4.29 3.81 7.17
CA ILE A 214 -5.46 3.30 7.90
C ILE A 214 -5.36 3.63 9.39
N ASN A 215 -4.24 3.31 10.02
CA ASN A 215 -4.05 3.59 11.45
C ASN A 215 -4.03 5.10 11.74
N GLN A 216 -3.51 5.92 10.82
CA GLN A 216 -3.49 7.38 10.92
C GLN A 216 -4.90 8.00 10.75
N ASN A 217 -5.80 7.34 10.01
CA ASN A 217 -7.17 7.83 9.76
C ASN A 217 -8.22 7.30 10.76
N GLY A 218 -7.80 6.67 11.86
CA GLY A 218 -8.71 6.19 12.92
C GLY A 218 -9.25 4.77 12.71
N GLY A 219 -8.86 4.08 11.63
CA GLY A 219 -9.05 2.66 11.44
C GLY A 219 -8.08 1.82 12.27
N PHE A 220 -7.98 0.56 11.92
CA PHE A 220 -6.97 -0.34 12.47
C PHE A 220 -6.44 -1.27 11.37
N MET A 221 -5.13 -1.42 11.31
CA MET A 221 -4.46 -2.50 10.61
C MET A 221 -3.38 -3.09 11.51
N GLY A 222 -3.38 -4.42 11.64
CA GLY A 222 -2.44 -5.15 12.48
C GLY A 222 -2.63 -6.66 12.32
N ASP A 223 -1.85 -7.44 13.08
CA ASP A 223 -1.98 -8.90 13.10
C ASP A 223 -3.28 -9.35 13.82
N PHE A 224 -3.58 -10.64 13.75
CA PHE A 224 -4.77 -11.23 14.40
C PHE A 224 -4.71 -11.19 15.94
N SER A 225 -3.54 -10.86 16.52
CA SER A 225 -3.38 -10.60 17.95
C SER A 225 -3.52 -9.12 18.31
N LYS A 226 -4.01 -8.30 17.37
CA LYS A 226 -4.20 -6.83 17.51
C LYS A 226 -2.90 -6.05 17.73
N LYS A 227 -1.74 -6.61 17.31
CA LYS A 227 -0.45 -5.93 17.35
C LYS A 227 -0.18 -5.24 16.01
N TYR A 228 0.46 -4.08 16.07
CA TYR A 228 0.92 -3.40 14.87
C TYR A 228 2.00 -4.20 14.15
N ILE A 229 1.97 -4.16 12.83
CA ILE A 229 2.94 -4.85 11.96
C ILE A 229 4.29 -4.12 12.08
N LEU A 230 5.37 -4.88 12.23
CA LEU A 230 6.73 -4.34 12.24
C LEU A 230 7.39 -4.60 10.88
N TYR A 231 8.04 -3.57 10.34
CA TYR A 231 8.69 -3.60 9.03
C TYR A 231 10.20 -3.70 9.21
N ASN A 232 10.67 -4.94 9.34
CA ASN A 232 12.10 -5.23 9.43
C ASN A 232 12.69 -5.39 8.02
N PRO A 233 13.73 -4.63 7.62
CA PRO A 233 14.32 -4.72 6.30
C PRO A 233 15.00 -6.06 6.01
N LEU A 234 15.23 -6.91 7.02
CA LEU A 234 15.72 -8.28 6.87
C LEU A 234 14.61 -9.32 6.60
N SER A 235 13.33 -8.93 6.65
CA SER A 235 12.19 -9.82 6.45
C SER A 235 11.19 -9.19 5.49
N TYR A 236 11.15 -9.70 4.28
CA TYR A 236 10.30 -9.14 3.21
C TYR A 236 8.84 -9.65 3.22
N LYS A 237 8.49 -10.57 4.12
CA LYS A 237 7.13 -11.11 4.21
C LYS A 237 6.42 -10.65 5.47
N SER A 238 5.18 -10.21 5.30
CA SER A 238 4.29 -9.87 6.41
C SER A 238 3.72 -11.11 7.09
N ASN A 239 3.18 -10.93 8.29
CA ASN A 239 2.24 -11.89 8.85
C ASN A 239 0.83 -11.67 8.25
N PRO A 240 -0.09 -12.65 8.39
CA PRO A 240 -1.52 -12.42 8.19
C PRO A 240 -2.00 -11.19 8.97
N PHE A 241 -2.96 -10.46 8.40
CA PHE A 241 -3.42 -9.21 9.00
C PHE A 241 -4.93 -9.00 8.83
N ILE A 242 -5.46 -8.12 9.65
CA ILE A 242 -6.79 -7.55 9.48
C ILE A 242 -6.68 -6.03 9.36
N CYS A 243 -7.49 -5.45 8.49
CA CYS A 243 -7.62 -4.04 8.26
C CYS A 243 -9.10 -3.65 8.30
N VAL A 244 -9.45 -2.67 9.15
CA VAL A 244 -10.82 -2.18 9.30
C VAL A 244 -10.88 -0.66 9.19
N SER A 245 -11.94 -0.14 8.60
CA SER A 245 -12.15 1.29 8.40
C SER A 245 -12.40 2.07 9.71
N SER A 246 -12.87 1.39 10.75
CA SER A 246 -13.02 1.94 12.10
C SER A 246 -12.52 0.96 13.15
N ARG A 247 -11.73 1.43 14.10
CA ARG A 247 -11.21 0.59 15.20
C ARG A 247 -12.33 -0.04 16.04
N ASN A 248 -13.46 0.62 16.18
CA ASN A 248 -14.61 0.08 16.89
C ASN A 248 -15.19 -1.17 16.24
N PHE A 249 -14.99 -1.33 14.93
CA PHE A 249 -15.48 -2.47 14.15
C PHE A 249 -14.58 -3.72 14.24
N LEU A 250 -13.39 -3.57 14.80
CA LEU A 250 -12.42 -4.66 14.92
C LEU A 250 -12.93 -5.85 15.76
N GLN A 251 -13.75 -5.60 16.78
CA GLN A 251 -14.26 -6.64 17.69
C GLN A 251 -15.22 -7.62 17.00
N ASP A 252 -15.81 -7.21 15.87
CA ASP A 252 -16.75 -8.03 15.13
C ASP A 252 -16.06 -9.15 14.32
N PHE A 253 -14.73 -9.08 14.19
CA PHE A 253 -13.95 -9.96 13.29
C PHE A 253 -12.76 -10.68 13.95
N LEU A 254 -12.54 -10.49 15.26
CA LEU A 254 -11.43 -11.12 16.00
C LEU A 254 -11.85 -11.68 17.34
#